data_53252044dcf70ba843f5de27907599d4
#
_entry.id   53252044dcf70ba843f5de27907599d4
#
_cell.length_a   1.000
_cell.length_b   1.000
_cell.length_c   1.000
_cell.angle_alpha   90.00
_cell.angle_beta   90.00
_cell.angle_gamma   90.00
#
_symmetry.space_group_name_H-M   'P 1'
#
loop_
_entity.id
_entity.type
_entity.pdbx_description
1 polymer ?
#
loop_
_entity_poly.entity_id
_entity_poly.type
_entity_poly.pdbx_seq_one_letter_code
_entity_poly.pdbx_strand_id
1 'polypeptide(L)'
;MSNFYFDNAEKKLRLVDYLLNEISDKDLNKLMARELQKIRLIPLDMFAAKEAISNIIAAENSRGTINFNRAITGLMSLNLSTVTVRNKFRFDNYYRRFIKSRSRGYDFEGLIAGLLDAEISENKTSPYDIVAMDGSHYSLKTLNKLSESPVLKSIKTNFTTYYNNFEGGEEYKKELGAIIQESNPLKWLVESQDPVFLDIAKDILTEAMSEINGMLVGIPMSNQRIKMFYFSREKLIELGLQTDMINAPKSKGAMQIRFSSKIFKDPTISGELVFPDLSTKEYEDFLIGDESTKKTIETLNNFGQKYGVNGLGRQLPQDIVMDLAKSEKFITDMNFILGPEK
;
A
#
# COMPACT_ATOMS: atom_id res chain seq x y z
N MET A 1 -13.97 14.72 3.16
CA MET A 1 -13.98 13.39 2.52
C MET A 1 -13.28 12.29 3.33
N SER A 2 -13.05 12.49 4.63
CA SER A 2 -12.53 11.47 5.57
C SER A 2 -13.50 10.33 5.90
N ASN A 3 -14.71 10.31 5.30
CA ASN A 3 -15.78 9.39 5.70
C ASN A 3 -15.76 8.02 5.00
N PHE A 4 -15.01 7.84 3.91
CA PHE A 4 -15.14 6.62 3.11
C PHE A 4 -14.53 5.38 3.80
N TYR A 5 -13.43 5.54 4.53
CA TYR A 5 -12.79 4.44 5.27
C TYR A 5 -13.49 4.15 6.61
N PHE A 6 -13.98 5.18 7.28
CA PHE A 6 -14.87 5.04 8.44
C PHE A 6 -16.17 4.35 8.03
N ASP A 7 -16.73 4.75 6.89
CA ASP A 7 -17.98 4.20 6.36
C ASP A 7 -17.84 2.69 6.05
N ASN A 8 -16.70 2.22 5.58
CA ASN A 8 -16.45 0.79 5.35
C ASN A 8 -16.20 -0.01 6.63
N ALA A 9 -15.53 0.57 7.63
CA ALA A 9 -15.34 -0.06 8.93
C ALA A 9 -16.66 -0.08 9.72
N GLU A 10 -17.37 1.04 9.72
CA GLU A 10 -18.66 1.18 10.35
C GLU A 10 -19.75 0.35 9.65
N LYS A 11 -19.73 0.26 8.31
CA LYS A 11 -20.60 -0.65 7.54
C LYS A 11 -20.28 -2.11 7.81
N LYS A 12 -19.01 -2.48 8.02
CA LYS A 12 -18.61 -3.84 8.39
C LYS A 12 -18.97 -4.16 9.82
N LEU A 13 -18.82 -3.22 10.75
CA LEU A 13 -19.31 -3.37 12.13
C LEU A 13 -20.84 -3.44 12.17
N ARG A 14 -21.53 -2.62 11.40
CA ARG A 14 -23.01 -2.69 11.25
C ARG A 14 -23.47 -3.98 10.57
N LEU A 15 -22.68 -4.53 9.64
CA LEU A 15 -22.95 -5.84 9.04
C LEU A 15 -22.77 -6.95 10.08
N VAL A 16 -21.74 -6.87 10.92
CA VAL A 16 -21.55 -7.80 12.04
C VAL A 16 -22.72 -7.66 13.04
N ASP A 17 -23.10 -6.43 13.40
CA ASP A 17 -24.25 -6.16 14.26
C ASP A 17 -25.58 -6.63 13.65
N TYR A 18 -25.77 -6.44 12.34
CA TYR A 18 -26.93 -6.93 11.60
C TYR A 18 -26.99 -8.46 11.59
N LEU A 19 -25.86 -9.10 11.25
CA LEU A 19 -25.73 -10.56 11.25
C LEU A 19 -25.94 -11.14 12.66
N LEU A 20 -25.47 -10.47 13.71
CA LEU A 20 -25.69 -10.85 15.10
C LEU A 20 -27.15 -10.72 15.54
N ASN A 21 -27.93 -9.84 14.92
CA ASN A 21 -29.33 -9.64 15.26
C ASN A 21 -30.30 -10.70 14.69
N GLU A 22 -29.89 -11.38 13.60
CA GLU A 22 -30.75 -12.36 12.91
C GLU A 22 -30.33 -13.82 13.13
N ILE A 23 -29.32 -14.07 13.98
CA ILE A 23 -28.71 -15.37 14.14
C ILE A 23 -29.64 -16.32 14.91
N SER A 24 -30.29 -17.22 14.21
CA SER A 24 -30.86 -18.44 14.76
C SER A 24 -30.45 -19.74 14.02
N ASP A 25 -29.73 -19.62 12.92
CA ASP A 25 -29.41 -20.74 12.01
C ASP A 25 -27.91 -21.08 12.02
N LYS A 26 -27.60 -22.38 12.03
CA LYS A 26 -26.25 -22.94 12.00
C LYS A 26 -25.48 -22.50 10.73
N ASP A 27 -26.15 -22.38 9.60
CA ASP A 27 -25.52 -21.99 8.34
C ASP A 27 -25.18 -20.49 8.33
N LEU A 28 -25.99 -19.64 8.98
CA LEU A 28 -25.73 -18.23 9.14
C LEU A 28 -24.49 -17.99 10.02
N ASN A 29 -24.35 -18.74 11.12
CA ASN A 29 -23.17 -18.70 11.99
C ASN A 29 -21.90 -19.14 11.27
N LYS A 30 -22.00 -20.14 10.39
CA LYS A 30 -20.88 -20.57 9.53
C LYS A 30 -20.51 -19.50 8.52
N LEU A 31 -21.50 -18.83 7.94
CA LEU A 31 -21.27 -17.69 7.05
C LEU A 31 -20.60 -16.54 7.80
N MET A 32 -21.09 -16.19 8.98
CA MET A 32 -20.53 -15.16 9.85
C MET A 32 -19.05 -15.44 10.19
N ALA A 33 -18.71 -16.68 10.60
CA ALA A 33 -17.32 -17.06 10.87
C ALA A 33 -16.41 -16.85 9.65
N ARG A 34 -16.91 -17.18 8.45
CA ARG A 34 -16.18 -16.98 7.20
C ARG A 34 -16.05 -15.50 6.81
N GLU A 35 -17.09 -14.70 7.03
CA GLU A 35 -17.04 -13.25 6.77
C GLU A 35 -16.12 -12.54 7.76
N LEU A 36 -16.16 -12.89 9.05
CA LEU A 36 -15.19 -12.39 10.04
C LEU A 36 -13.74 -12.74 9.64
N GLN A 37 -13.49 -13.94 9.08
CA GLN A 37 -12.18 -14.30 8.58
C GLN A 37 -11.74 -13.43 7.39
N LYS A 38 -12.68 -12.94 6.60
CA LYS A 38 -12.41 -12.05 5.45
C LYS A 38 -12.23 -10.59 5.85
N ILE A 39 -12.58 -10.21 7.08
CA ILE A 39 -12.28 -8.86 7.58
C ILE A 39 -10.76 -8.69 7.54
N ARG A 40 -10.31 -8.14 6.44
CA ARG A 40 -8.91 -7.73 6.28
C ARG A 40 -8.68 -6.56 7.21
N LEU A 41 -7.42 -6.38 7.60
CA LEU A 41 -6.98 -5.14 8.22
C LEU A 41 -7.57 -3.98 7.43
N ILE A 42 -8.37 -3.21 8.12
CA ILE A 42 -8.65 -1.85 7.68
C ILE A 42 -7.28 -1.21 7.52
N PRO A 43 -7.03 -0.56 6.35
CA PRO A 43 -5.77 0.14 6.18
C PRO A 43 -5.58 1.01 7.41
N LEU A 44 -4.44 0.90 7.98
CA LEU A 44 -3.91 1.44 9.22
C LEU A 44 -4.93 2.34 9.94
N ASP A 45 -5.36 1.97 11.13
CA ASP A 45 -6.27 2.80 11.91
C ASP A 45 -5.83 4.26 11.80
N MET A 46 -6.69 5.07 11.17
CA MET A 46 -6.40 6.48 10.89
C MET A 46 -5.97 7.26 12.15
N PHE A 47 -6.40 6.83 13.34
CA PHE A 47 -5.95 7.44 14.59
C PHE A 47 -4.47 7.16 14.87
N ALA A 48 -4.01 5.94 14.62
CA ALA A 48 -2.60 5.60 14.78
C ALA A 48 -1.73 6.32 13.74
N ALA A 49 -2.20 6.41 12.51
CA ALA A 49 -1.55 7.17 11.46
C ALA A 49 -1.52 8.67 11.82
N LYS A 50 -2.63 9.26 12.25
CA LYS A 50 -2.71 10.66 12.68
C LYS A 50 -1.77 10.96 13.84
N GLU A 51 -1.66 10.07 14.83
CA GLU A 51 -0.69 10.26 15.91
C GLU A 51 0.75 10.24 15.35
N ALA A 52 1.06 9.27 14.48
CA ALA A 52 2.40 9.13 13.92
C ALA A 52 2.84 10.36 13.09
N ILE A 53 1.90 10.94 12.32
CA ILE A 53 2.16 12.12 11.48
C ILE A 53 1.85 13.44 12.18
N SER A 54 1.15 13.45 13.31
CA SER A 54 0.77 14.70 13.99
C SER A 54 1.95 15.62 14.23
N ASN A 55 3.11 15.08 14.58
CA ASN A 55 4.34 15.82 14.78
C ASN A 55 4.90 16.40 13.46
N ILE A 56 4.76 15.67 12.35
CA ILE A 56 5.19 16.10 11.02
C ILE A 56 4.25 17.20 10.52
N ILE A 57 2.93 16.98 10.64
CA ILE A 57 1.90 17.93 10.22
C ILE A 57 1.93 19.18 11.11
N ALA A 58 2.12 19.06 12.42
CA ALA A 58 2.23 20.21 13.31
C ALA A 58 3.44 21.09 12.98
N ALA A 59 4.58 20.47 12.65
CA ALA A 59 5.76 21.19 12.20
C ALA A 59 5.55 21.90 10.85
N GLU A 60 4.73 21.35 9.96
CA GLU A 60 4.40 21.94 8.66
C GLU A 60 3.28 22.98 8.75
N ASN A 61 2.24 22.74 9.54
CA ASN A 61 1.14 23.71 9.78
C ASN A 61 1.62 25.02 10.40
N SER A 62 2.70 24.98 11.22
CA SER A 62 3.32 26.19 11.76
C SER A 62 3.95 27.08 10.67
N ARG A 63 4.07 26.58 9.44
CA ARG A 63 4.68 27.29 8.28
C ARG A 63 3.67 27.67 7.18
N GLY A 64 2.37 27.35 7.36
CA GLY A 64 1.27 27.90 6.53
C GLY A 64 0.98 27.17 5.22
N THR A 65 1.77 26.20 4.78
CA THR A 65 1.51 25.40 3.58
C THR A 65 2.07 23.98 3.73
N ILE A 66 1.23 22.96 3.52
CA ILE A 66 1.68 21.56 3.46
C ILE A 66 2.42 21.38 2.14
N ASN A 67 3.75 21.31 2.20
CA ASN A 67 4.56 20.90 1.05
C ASN A 67 4.68 19.38 1.06
N PHE A 68 4.06 18.70 0.08
CA PHE A 68 4.02 17.25 0.03
C PHE A 68 5.43 16.61 -0.06
N ASN A 69 6.38 17.24 -0.71
CA ASN A 69 7.78 16.79 -0.72
C ASN A 69 8.39 16.72 0.69
N ARG A 70 7.96 17.61 1.61
CA ARG A 70 8.38 17.55 3.01
C ARG A 70 7.66 16.44 3.77
N ALA A 71 6.39 16.19 3.47
CA ALA A 71 5.65 15.06 4.04
C ALA A 71 6.30 13.72 3.64
N ILE A 72 6.75 13.58 2.38
CA ILE A 72 7.53 12.42 1.95
C ILE A 72 8.87 12.34 2.68
N THR A 73 9.59 13.44 2.86
CA THR A 73 10.84 13.46 3.63
C THR A 73 10.62 13.03 5.07
N GLY A 74 9.55 13.51 5.70
CA GLY A 74 9.13 13.10 7.04
C GLY A 74 8.80 11.60 7.10
N LEU A 75 8.07 11.09 6.11
CA LEU A 75 7.72 9.67 5.99
C LEU A 75 8.98 8.79 5.90
N MET A 76 10.02 9.24 5.18
CA MET A 76 11.29 8.50 5.02
C MET A 76 12.10 8.35 6.30
N SER A 77 11.79 9.11 7.34
CA SER A 77 12.46 9.05 8.65
C SER A 77 11.50 8.71 9.80
N LEU A 78 10.28 8.26 9.48
CA LEU A 78 9.24 8.05 10.46
C LEU A 78 9.51 6.81 11.31
N ASN A 79 9.56 7.02 12.65
CA ASN A 79 9.71 5.96 13.63
C ASN A 79 8.39 5.71 14.36
N LEU A 80 7.66 4.70 13.91
CA LEU A 80 6.38 4.30 14.50
C LEU A 80 6.51 3.64 15.88
N SER A 81 7.73 3.37 16.36
CA SER A 81 7.95 2.86 17.71
C SER A 81 7.83 3.93 18.81
N THR A 82 7.72 5.21 18.43
CA THR A 82 7.59 6.34 19.38
C THR A 82 6.15 6.71 19.73
N VAL A 83 5.17 6.08 19.09
CA VAL A 83 3.74 6.30 19.37
C VAL A 83 3.30 5.68 20.69
N THR A 84 2.06 5.94 21.12
CA THR A 84 1.47 5.35 22.33
C THR A 84 1.51 3.82 22.29
N VAL A 85 1.51 3.17 23.44
CA VAL A 85 1.59 1.68 23.58
C VAL A 85 0.50 1.00 22.74
N ARG A 86 -0.74 1.53 22.76
CA ARG A 86 -1.86 1.01 21.98
C ARG A 86 -1.55 1.06 20.47
N ASN A 87 -1.00 2.15 19.98
CA ASN A 87 -0.67 2.31 18.58
C ASN A 87 0.59 1.54 18.18
N LYS A 88 1.57 1.37 19.07
CA LYS A 88 2.68 0.44 18.87
C LYS A 88 2.19 -0.97 18.55
N PHE A 89 1.23 -1.45 19.33
CA PHE A 89 0.62 -2.76 19.13
C PHE A 89 -0.02 -2.89 17.75
N ARG A 90 -0.77 -1.87 17.30
CA ARG A 90 -1.39 -1.83 15.97
C ARG A 90 -0.36 -1.85 14.85
N PHE A 91 0.70 -1.07 14.96
CA PHE A 91 1.76 -1.01 13.97
C PHE A 91 2.58 -2.30 13.90
N ASP A 92 2.91 -2.91 15.05
CA ASP A 92 3.60 -4.19 15.08
C ASP A 92 2.77 -5.29 14.42
N ASN A 93 1.49 -5.39 14.78
CA ASN A 93 0.56 -6.34 14.18
C ASN A 93 0.39 -6.09 12.67
N TYR A 94 0.27 -4.82 12.27
CA TYR A 94 0.22 -4.45 10.84
C TYR A 94 1.44 -4.97 10.10
N TYR A 95 2.66 -4.69 10.59
CA TYR A 95 3.88 -5.13 9.93
C TYR A 95 3.98 -6.65 9.83
N ARG A 96 3.71 -7.39 10.91
CA ARG A 96 3.73 -8.86 10.93
C ARG A 96 2.78 -9.49 9.93
N ARG A 97 1.65 -8.84 9.65
CA ARG A 97 0.69 -9.27 8.63
C ARG A 97 1.11 -8.84 7.24
N PHE A 98 1.59 -7.62 7.11
CA PHE A 98 2.08 -7.07 5.85
C PHE A 98 3.16 -7.95 5.21
N ILE A 99 4.17 -8.38 5.97
CA ILE A 99 5.23 -9.24 5.43
C ILE A 99 4.74 -10.62 4.96
N LYS A 100 3.62 -11.10 5.48
CA LYS A 100 3.00 -12.37 5.12
C LYS A 100 1.90 -12.23 4.06
N SER A 101 1.47 -11.01 3.75
CA SER A 101 0.36 -10.75 2.85
C SER A 101 0.71 -11.13 1.41
N ARG A 102 -0.26 -11.73 0.72
CA ARG A 102 -0.21 -11.96 -0.73
C ARG A 102 -0.60 -10.70 -1.52
N SER A 103 -1.28 -9.76 -0.88
CA SER A 103 -1.75 -8.47 -1.44
C SER A 103 -0.94 -7.28 -0.95
N ARG A 104 0.39 -7.45 -0.74
CA ARG A 104 1.27 -6.40 -0.19
C ARG A 104 1.18 -5.06 -0.91
N GLY A 105 0.93 -5.06 -2.21
CA GLY A 105 0.72 -3.81 -2.96
C GLY A 105 -0.40 -2.99 -2.36
N TYR A 106 -1.59 -3.56 -2.23
CA TYR A 106 -2.76 -2.88 -1.65
C TYR A 106 -2.58 -2.53 -0.17
N ASP A 107 -1.90 -3.41 0.60
CA ASP A 107 -1.61 -3.11 2.00
C ASP A 107 -0.65 -1.92 2.11
N PHE A 108 0.35 -1.82 1.23
CA PHE A 108 1.27 -0.70 1.16
C PHE A 108 0.58 0.61 0.72
N GLU A 109 -0.30 0.54 -0.29
CA GLU A 109 -1.13 1.67 -0.70
C GLU A 109 -1.94 2.19 0.49
N GLY A 110 -2.61 1.31 1.24
CA GLY A 110 -3.36 1.68 2.44
C GLY A 110 -2.50 2.28 3.55
N LEU A 111 -1.28 1.75 3.76
CA LEU A 111 -0.33 2.28 4.72
C LEU A 111 0.09 3.71 4.37
N ILE A 112 0.55 3.91 3.14
CA ILE A 112 1.05 5.21 2.69
C ILE A 112 -0.08 6.24 2.63
N ALA A 113 -1.25 5.86 2.11
CA ALA A 113 -2.42 6.73 2.08
C ALA A 113 -2.83 7.16 3.51
N GLY A 114 -2.86 6.21 4.46
CA GLY A 114 -3.16 6.53 5.86
C GLY A 114 -2.12 7.45 6.51
N LEU A 115 -0.83 7.22 6.25
CA LEU A 115 0.26 8.03 6.80
C LEU A 115 0.34 9.44 6.18
N LEU A 116 -0.06 9.61 4.93
CA LEU A 116 -0.02 10.89 4.23
C LEU A 116 -1.37 11.62 4.15
N ASP A 117 -2.42 11.04 4.78
CA ASP A 117 -3.81 11.53 4.67
C ASP A 117 -4.24 11.69 3.20
N ALA A 118 -3.84 10.72 2.36
CA ALA A 118 -4.08 10.69 0.92
C ALA A 118 -5.26 9.78 0.57
N GLU A 119 -5.88 10.01 -0.58
CA GLU A 119 -6.94 9.15 -1.12
C GLU A 119 -6.34 8.03 -1.99
N ILE A 120 -6.85 6.81 -1.85
CA ILE A 120 -6.48 5.70 -2.76
C ILE A 120 -7.29 5.85 -4.05
N SER A 121 -6.64 5.71 -5.21
CA SER A 121 -7.30 5.73 -6.49
C SER A 121 -8.30 4.58 -6.62
N GLU A 122 -9.56 4.90 -6.88
CA GLU A 122 -10.59 3.89 -7.16
C GLU A 122 -10.45 3.30 -8.57
N ASN A 123 -9.83 4.03 -9.48
CA ASN A 123 -9.66 3.61 -10.86
C ASN A 123 -8.41 2.74 -11.01
N LYS A 124 -8.62 1.43 -11.15
CA LYS A 124 -7.54 0.44 -11.33
C LYS A 124 -6.71 0.62 -12.62
N THR A 125 -7.17 1.42 -13.56
CA THR A 125 -6.45 1.76 -14.79
C THR A 125 -5.66 3.05 -14.67
N SER A 126 -5.80 3.77 -13.57
CA SER A 126 -5.02 4.98 -13.28
C SER A 126 -3.53 4.69 -13.23
N PRO A 127 -2.69 5.58 -13.73
CA PRO A 127 -1.23 5.44 -13.63
C PRO A 127 -0.70 5.71 -12.22
N TYR A 128 -1.54 6.23 -11.34
CA TYR A 128 -1.25 6.52 -9.94
C TYR A 128 -2.10 5.68 -8.99
N ASP A 129 -1.55 5.41 -7.82
CA ASP A 129 -2.18 4.57 -6.81
C ASP A 129 -2.81 5.41 -5.68
N ILE A 130 -2.28 6.62 -5.42
CA ILE A 130 -2.82 7.58 -4.43
C ILE A 130 -2.86 9.01 -4.96
N VAL A 131 -3.80 9.81 -4.39
CA VAL A 131 -3.93 11.25 -4.58
C VAL A 131 -3.70 11.95 -3.25
N ALA A 132 -2.70 12.79 -3.16
CA ALA A 132 -2.41 13.57 -1.99
C ALA A 132 -3.40 14.74 -1.81
N MET A 133 -3.45 15.34 -0.61
CA MET A 133 -4.35 16.46 -0.30
C MET A 133 -4.13 17.70 -1.18
N ASP A 134 -2.91 17.90 -1.70
CA ASP A 134 -2.58 18.98 -2.64
C ASP A 134 -2.92 18.66 -4.10
N GLY A 135 -3.56 17.51 -4.36
CA GLY A 135 -3.90 17.02 -5.68
C GLY A 135 -2.74 16.34 -6.41
N SER A 136 -1.59 16.16 -5.78
CA SER A 136 -0.46 15.42 -6.37
C SER A 136 -0.74 13.92 -6.45
N HIS A 137 -0.30 13.30 -7.53
CA HIS A 137 -0.54 11.89 -7.83
C HIS A 137 0.74 11.06 -7.68
N TYR A 138 0.67 9.94 -7.00
CA TYR A 138 1.85 9.08 -6.77
C TYR A 138 1.58 7.63 -7.13
N SER A 139 2.55 7.01 -7.81
CA SER A 139 2.56 5.57 -8.01
C SER A 139 3.28 4.88 -6.86
N LEU A 140 2.69 3.82 -6.33
CA LEU A 140 3.23 3.05 -5.21
C LEU A 140 3.63 1.65 -5.68
N LYS A 141 4.81 1.20 -5.28
CA LYS A 141 5.31 -0.13 -5.63
C LYS A 141 5.87 -0.81 -4.40
N THR A 142 5.55 -2.09 -4.25
CA THR A 142 6.13 -2.95 -3.21
C THR A 142 6.95 -4.04 -3.87
N LEU A 143 8.19 -4.18 -3.46
CA LEU A 143 9.11 -5.21 -3.95
C LEU A 143 9.51 -6.11 -2.79
N ASN A 144 9.86 -7.37 -3.10
CA ASN A 144 10.31 -8.31 -2.07
C ASN A 144 11.78 -8.12 -1.70
N LYS A 145 12.58 -7.57 -2.62
CA LYS A 145 14.03 -7.39 -2.44
C LYS A 145 14.57 -6.29 -3.36
N LEU A 146 15.69 -5.70 -2.97
CA LEU A 146 16.39 -4.64 -3.72
C LEU A 146 16.81 -5.04 -5.15
N SER A 147 16.94 -6.33 -5.44
CA SER A 147 17.30 -6.82 -6.78
C SER A 147 16.11 -6.92 -7.74
N GLU A 148 14.90 -6.65 -7.28
CA GLU A 148 13.72 -6.62 -8.15
C GLU A 148 13.63 -5.29 -8.90
N SER A 149 13.01 -5.35 -10.07
CA SER A 149 12.84 -4.23 -10.98
C SER A 149 11.44 -3.65 -10.84
N PRO A 150 11.27 -2.40 -10.40
CA PRO A 150 9.97 -1.77 -10.37
C PRO A 150 9.44 -1.55 -11.79
N VAL A 151 8.14 -1.79 -11.97
CA VAL A 151 7.42 -1.55 -13.23
C VAL A 151 6.46 -0.41 -13.02
N LEU A 152 6.54 0.62 -13.85
CA LEU A 152 5.68 1.79 -13.72
C LEU A 152 4.36 1.59 -14.47
N LYS A 153 4.37 1.63 -15.79
CA LYS A 153 3.16 1.49 -16.62
C LYS A 153 3.50 1.04 -18.04
N SER A 154 2.46 0.68 -18.79
CA SER A 154 2.57 0.46 -20.24
C SER A 154 2.70 1.80 -20.97
N ILE A 155 3.60 1.85 -21.94
CA ILE A 155 3.81 3.01 -22.83
C ILE A 155 3.41 2.72 -24.26
N LYS A 156 2.68 1.63 -24.52
CA LYS A 156 2.28 1.24 -25.86
C LYS A 156 1.48 2.34 -26.58
N THR A 157 0.50 2.90 -25.87
CA THR A 157 -0.34 3.98 -26.43
C THR A 157 0.50 5.22 -26.70
N ASN A 158 1.37 5.63 -25.79
CA ASN A 158 2.26 6.79 -25.98
C ASN A 158 3.15 6.60 -27.20
N PHE A 159 3.78 5.44 -27.37
CA PHE A 159 4.56 5.13 -28.56
C PHE A 159 3.74 5.19 -29.85
N THR A 160 2.57 4.58 -29.87
CA THR A 160 1.72 4.56 -31.06
C THR A 160 1.25 5.95 -31.44
N THR A 161 0.84 6.75 -30.46
CA THR A 161 0.43 8.14 -30.66
C THR A 161 1.60 8.97 -31.18
N TYR A 162 2.76 8.84 -30.57
CA TYR A 162 3.96 9.56 -30.99
C TYR A 162 4.34 9.20 -32.43
N TYR A 163 4.39 7.90 -32.76
CA TYR A 163 4.69 7.43 -34.12
C TYR A 163 3.73 7.99 -35.16
N ASN A 164 2.43 7.96 -34.87
CA ASN A 164 1.43 8.46 -35.81
C ASN A 164 1.53 9.97 -36.07
N ASN A 165 1.95 10.73 -35.06
CA ASN A 165 2.08 12.19 -35.13
C ASN A 165 3.50 12.66 -35.43
N PHE A 166 4.44 11.74 -35.70
CA PHE A 166 5.83 12.09 -35.93
C PHE A 166 6.00 12.81 -37.27
N GLU A 167 6.46 14.06 -37.22
CA GLU A 167 6.68 14.93 -38.38
C GLU A 167 8.17 14.98 -38.81
N GLY A 168 9.04 14.18 -38.18
CA GLY A 168 10.46 14.04 -38.56
C GLY A 168 10.63 13.39 -39.92
N GLY A 169 11.84 13.41 -40.46
CA GLY A 169 12.16 12.87 -41.78
C GLY A 169 11.74 11.41 -41.97
N GLU A 170 11.45 11.03 -43.23
CA GLU A 170 10.97 9.69 -43.60
C GLU A 170 11.91 8.56 -43.11
N GLU A 171 13.22 8.80 -43.07
CA GLU A 171 14.19 7.84 -42.58
C GLU A 171 14.00 7.53 -41.11
N TYR A 172 13.91 8.54 -40.25
CA TYR A 172 13.61 8.38 -38.82
C TYR A 172 12.24 7.75 -38.57
N LYS A 173 11.24 8.10 -39.35
CA LYS A 173 9.90 7.50 -39.27
C LYS A 173 9.91 6.01 -39.56
N LYS A 174 10.66 5.59 -40.58
CA LYS A 174 10.84 4.18 -40.94
C LYS A 174 11.57 3.41 -39.85
N GLU A 175 12.65 4.00 -39.30
CA GLU A 175 13.37 3.40 -38.17
C GLU A 175 12.53 3.30 -36.91
N LEU A 176 11.80 4.35 -36.55
CA LEU A 176 10.87 4.33 -35.40
C LEU A 176 9.80 3.25 -35.58
N GLY A 177 9.29 3.06 -36.81
CA GLY A 177 8.37 1.97 -37.14
C GLY A 177 8.96 0.57 -36.92
N ALA A 178 10.23 0.38 -37.19
CA ALA A 178 10.96 -0.87 -36.90
C ALA A 178 11.14 -1.05 -35.38
N ILE A 179 11.53 0.00 -34.67
CA ILE A 179 11.76 0.00 -33.22
C ILE A 179 10.49 -0.37 -32.44
N ILE A 180 9.32 0.08 -32.87
CA ILE A 180 8.04 -0.25 -32.22
C ILE A 180 7.78 -1.77 -32.21
N GLN A 181 8.34 -2.51 -33.15
CA GLN A 181 8.23 -3.97 -33.21
C GLN A 181 9.21 -4.69 -32.26
N GLU A 182 10.17 -3.97 -31.69
CA GLU A 182 11.14 -4.52 -30.77
C GLU A 182 10.53 -4.88 -29.41
N SER A 183 11.21 -5.75 -28.68
CA SER A 183 10.78 -6.17 -27.34
C SER A 183 10.88 -5.06 -26.28
N ASN A 184 11.74 -4.08 -26.50
CA ASN A 184 11.96 -2.94 -25.63
C ASN A 184 12.30 -1.66 -26.41
N PRO A 185 11.29 -1.02 -27.03
CA PRO A 185 11.51 0.14 -27.88
C PRO A 185 12.21 1.31 -27.15
N LEU A 186 11.81 1.58 -25.90
CA LEU A 186 12.41 2.67 -25.13
C LEU A 186 13.92 2.45 -24.91
N LYS A 187 14.29 1.23 -24.53
CA LYS A 187 15.71 0.90 -24.33
C LYS A 187 16.51 1.07 -25.62
N TRP A 188 15.95 0.63 -26.75
CA TRP A 188 16.59 0.78 -28.05
C TRP A 188 16.82 2.26 -28.41
N LEU A 189 15.81 3.12 -28.22
CA LEU A 189 15.95 4.57 -28.45
C LEU A 189 17.09 5.18 -27.65
N VAL A 190 17.20 4.79 -26.37
CA VAL A 190 18.26 5.30 -25.48
C VAL A 190 19.63 4.71 -25.83
N GLU A 191 19.71 3.44 -26.23
CA GLU A 191 20.98 2.77 -26.63
C GLU A 191 21.54 3.30 -27.93
N SER A 192 20.72 3.82 -28.83
CA SER A 192 21.18 4.37 -30.12
C SER A 192 22.14 5.54 -29.95
N GLN A 193 22.00 6.29 -28.84
CA GLN A 193 22.75 7.53 -28.58
C GLN A 193 22.57 8.62 -29.68
N ASP A 194 21.61 8.41 -30.59
CA ASP A 194 21.24 9.42 -31.59
C ASP A 194 20.42 10.53 -30.91
N PRO A 195 20.77 11.80 -31.07
CA PRO A 195 20.06 12.92 -30.45
C PRO A 195 18.57 12.94 -30.74
N VAL A 196 18.15 12.60 -31.96
CA VAL A 196 16.72 12.58 -32.35
C VAL A 196 16.00 11.47 -31.60
N PHE A 197 16.58 10.28 -31.49
CA PHE A 197 15.96 9.18 -30.75
C PHE A 197 15.99 9.39 -29.24
N LEU A 198 16.99 10.09 -28.69
CA LEU A 198 17.00 10.50 -27.28
C LEU A 198 15.90 11.52 -26.98
N ASP A 199 15.67 12.49 -27.86
CA ASP A 199 14.56 13.44 -27.72
C ASP A 199 13.18 12.71 -27.80
N ILE A 200 13.03 11.78 -28.75
CA ILE A 200 11.82 10.93 -28.83
C ILE A 200 11.62 10.14 -27.53
N ALA A 201 12.67 9.53 -27.00
CA ALA A 201 12.59 8.79 -25.74
C ALA A 201 12.18 9.68 -24.57
N LYS A 202 12.71 10.90 -24.51
CA LYS A 202 12.38 11.91 -23.51
C LYS A 202 10.90 12.35 -23.59
N ASP A 203 10.43 12.61 -24.78
CA ASP A 203 9.03 13.01 -25.00
C ASP A 203 8.06 11.90 -24.60
N ILE A 204 8.34 10.66 -25.01
CA ILE A 204 7.53 9.49 -24.62
C ILE A 204 7.54 9.28 -23.11
N LEU A 205 8.70 9.42 -22.44
CA LEU A 205 8.79 9.33 -20.98
C LEU A 205 8.02 10.45 -20.29
N THR A 206 8.16 11.69 -20.78
CA THR A 206 7.49 12.87 -20.24
C THR A 206 5.97 12.72 -20.32
N GLU A 207 5.47 12.31 -21.48
CA GLU A 207 4.05 12.05 -21.67
C GLU A 207 3.55 10.89 -20.81
N ALA A 208 4.29 9.78 -20.78
CA ALA A 208 3.93 8.62 -19.96
C ALA A 208 3.87 8.92 -18.46
N MET A 209 4.66 9.89 -17.98
CA MET A 209 4.73 10.29 -16.59
C MET A 209 3.96 11.58 -16.29
N SER A 210 3.24 12.15 -17.27
CA SER A 210 2.51 13.43 -17.10
C SER A 210 1.49 13.40 -15.97
N GLU A 211 0.87 12.25 -15.73
CA GLU A 211 -0.17 12.06 -14.73
C GLU A 211 0.35 11.72 -13.31
N ILE A 212 1.66 11.57 -13.12
CA ILE A 212 2.25 11.29 -11.80
C ILE A 212 3.26 12.35 -11.39
N ASN A 213 3.32 12.66 -10.11
CA ASN A 213 4.32 13.53 -9.51
C ASN A 213 5.56 12.76 -9.05
N GLY A 214 5.43 11.44 -8.89
CA GLY A 214 6.55 10.58 -8.54
C GLY A 214 6.14 9.15 -8.21
N MET A 215 7.14 8.35 -7.86
CA MET A 215 6.99 6.95 -7.48
C MET A 215 7.60 6.70 -6.11
N LEU A 216 6.83 6.06 -5.22
CA LEU A 216 7.32 5.53 -3.95
C LEU A 216 7.49 4.02 -4.05
N VAL A 217 8.63 3.53 -3.64
CA VAL A 217 8.92 2.09 -3.59
C VAL A 217 9.22 1.68 -2.17
N GLY A 218 8.46 0.69 -1.65
CA GLY A 218 8.66 0.09 -0.34
C GLY A 218 9.22 -1.32 -0.45
N ILE A 219 10.25 -1.63 0.33
CA ILE A 219 10.88 -2.95 0.40
C ILE A 219 10.89 -3.40 1.87
N PRO A 220 10.06 -4.38 2.25
CA PRO A 220 10.06 -4.89 3.61
C PRO A 220 11.39 -5.56 3.96
N MET A 221 11.91 -5.24 5.15
CA MET A 221 13.15 -5.77 5.69
C MET A 221 12.85 -6.71 6.85
N SER A 222 13.78 -7.58 7.21
CA SER A 222 13.58 -8.58 8.27
C SER A 222 13.50 -8.02 9.71
N ASN A 223 13.80 -6.75 9.91
CA ASN A 223 13.98 -6.12 11.23
C ASN A 223 12.92 -5.04 11.52
N GLN A 224 11.66 -5.32 11.24
CA GLN A 224 10.52 -4.41 11.46
C GLN A 224 10.69 -3.06 10.74
N ARG A 225 11.24 -3.10 9.53
CA ARG A 225 11.47 -1.90 8.72
C ARG A 225 10.97 -2.08 7.29
N ILE A 226 10.51 -0.98 6.71
CA ILE A 226 10.32 -0.88 5.26
C ILE A 226 11.34 0.12 4.75
N LYS A 227 12.26 -0.35 3.91
CA LYS A 227 13.17 0.55 3.20
C LYS A 227 12.39 1.26 2.12
N MET A 228 12.49 2.59 2.10
CA MET A 228 11.68 3.46 1.27
C MET A 228 12.56 4.20 0.27
N PHE A 229 12.05 4.33 -0.96
CA PHE A 229 12.69 5.12 -2.01
C PHE A 229 11.63 5.97 -2.69
N TYR A 230 11.93 7.25 -2.83
CA TYR A 230 11.11 8.17 -3.61
C TYR A 230 11.88 8.65 -4.83
N PHE A 231 11.20 8.65 -5.95
CA PHE A 231 11.68 9.18 -7.21
C PHE A 231 10.68 10.24 -7.68
N SER A 232 11.11 11.49 -7.84
CA SER A 232 10.29 12.51 -8.48
C SER A 232 10.07 12.17 -9.96
N ARG A 233 9.09 12.79 -10.58
CA ARG A 233 8.83 12.63 -12.02
C ARG A 233 10.07 12.95 -12.85
N GLU A 234 10.72 14.08 -12.56
CA GLU A 234 11.93 14.53 -13.24
C GLU A 234 13.04 13.51 -13.11
N LYS A 235 13.22 12.96 -11.89
CA LYS A 235 14.23 11.92 -11.65
C LYS A 235 13.93 10.62 -12.39
N LEU A 236 12.66 10.24 -12.48
CA LEU A 236 12.26 9.06 -13.26
C LEU A 236 12.53 9.23 -14.76
N ILE A 237 12.30 10.44 -15.30
CA ILE A 237 12.61 10.76 -16.70
C ILE A 237 14.12 10.71 -16.91
N GLU A 238 14.90 11.36 -16.05
CA GLU A 238 16.39 11.35 -16.11
C GLU A 238 16.95 9.90 -16.10
N LEU A 239 16.48 9.07 -15.16
CA LEU A 239 16.89 7.67 -15.06
C LEU A 239 16.42 6.85 -16.26
N GLY A 240 15.24 7.17 -16.81
CA GLY A 240 14.68 6.53 -17.99
C GLY A 240 15.47 6.79 -19.28
N LEU A 241 16.32 7.81 -19.31
CA LEU A 241 17.23 8.13 -20.42
C LEU A 241 18.62 7.48 -20.27
N GLN A 242 18.84 6.67 -19.24
CA GLN A 242 20.10 5.96 -19.01
C GLN A 242 19.94 4.48 -19.36
N THR A 243 20.77 3.97 -20.26
CA THR A 243 20.69 2.60 -20.82
C THR A 243 20.66 1.51 -19.77
N ASP A 244 21.47 1.64 -18.73
CA ASP A 244 21.61 0.64 -17.68
C ASP A 244 20.55 0.74 -16.57
N MET A 245 19.70 1.77 -16.63
CA MET A 245 18.58 1.99 -15.70
C MET A 245 17.26 1.41 -16.22
N ILE A 246 17.22 0.95 -17.47
CA ILE A 246 16.01 0.34 -18.07
C ILE A 246 16.26 -1.15 -18.34
N ASN A 247 15.32 -1.98 -17.92
CA ASN A 247 15.30 -3.41 -18.20
C ASN A 247 14.31 -3.75 -19.31
N ALA A 248 14.58 -4.81 -20.04
CA ALA A 248 13.62 -5.40 -20.97
C ALA A 248 12.34 -5.86 -20.21
N PRO A 249 11.15 -5.73 -20.81
CA PRO A 249 9.92 -6.29 -20.26
C PRO A 249 10.02 -7.82 -20.18
N LYS A 250 9.27 -8.44 -19.24
CA LYS A 250 9.27 -9.90 -19.04
C LYS A 250 8.61 -10.67 -20.20
N SER A 251 7.74 -10.01 -20.96
CA SER A 251 6.99 -10.64 -22.06
C SER A 251 7.13 -9.85 -23.36
N LYS A 252 7.25 -10.55 -24.49
CA LYS A 252 7.22 -9.92 -25.82
C LYS A 252 5.90 -9.14 -25.98
N GLY A 253 5.99 -7.92 -26.50
CA GLY A 253 4.84 -7.04 -26.74
C GLY A 253 4.34 -6.24 -25.54
N ALA A 254 4.88 -6.45 -24.34
CA ALA A 254 4.61 -5.59 -23.20
C ALA A 254 5.54 -4.39 -23.22
N MET A 255 5.11 -3.31 -23.86
CA MET A 255 5.81 -2.03 -23.81
C MET A 255 5.60 -1.39 -22.45
N GLN A 256 6.46 -1.72 -21.46
CA GLN A 256 6.37 -1.21 -20.10
C GLN A 256 7.65 -0.47 -19.74
N ILE A 257 7.52 0.66 -19.05
CA ILE A 257 8.67 1.26 -18.36
C ILE A 257 8.99 0.36 -17.17
N ARG A 258 10.10 -0.36 -17.30
CA ARG A 258 10.62 -1.24 -16.28
C ARG A 258 12.04 -0.81 -15.91
N PHE A 259 12.16 -0.22 -14.72
CA PHE A 259 13.45 0.22 -14.22
C PHE A 259 14.31 -0.96 -13.75
N SER A 260 15.61 -0.84 -13.95
CA SER A 260 16.61 -1.71 -13.31
C SER A 260 16.61 -1.47 -11.79
N SER A 261 17.00 -2.48 -11.03
CA SER A 261 17.27 -2.30 -9.59
C SER A 261 18.40 -1.31 -9.28
N LYS A 262 19.18 -0.92 -10.27
CA LYS A 262 20.24 0.08 -10.12
C LYS A 262 19.72 1.47 -9.75
N ILE A 263 18.43 1.79 -10.08
CA ILE A 263 17.81 3.07 -9.70
C ILE A 263 17.83 3.31 -8.19
N PHE A 264 17.85 2.26 -7.36
CA PHE A 264 17.91 2.39 -5.91
C PHE A 264 19.23 2.96 -5.37
N LYS A 265 20.24 3.14 -6.24
CA LYS A 265 21.49 3.82 -5.90
C LYS A 265 21.40 5.34 -6.04
N ASP A 266 20.40 5.82 -6.79
CA ASP A 266 20.22 7.23 -7.10
C ASP A 266 18.75 7.68 -7.01
N PRO A 267 18.09 7.50 -5.85
CA PRO A 267 16.74 8.01 -5.64
C PRO A 267 16.75 9.53 -5.38
N THR A 268 15.61 10.18 -5.53
CA THR A 268 15.45 11.58 -5.10
C THR A 268 15.59 11.68 -3.57
N ILE A 269 14.94 10.76 -2.84
CA ILE A 269 15.03 10.63 -1.39
C ILE A 269 14.98 9.14 -1.04
N SER A 270 15.73 8.73 -0.02
CA SER A 270 15.62 7.39 0.54
C SER A 270 15.63 7.42 2.05
N GLY A 271 15.02 6.41 2.66
CA GLY A 271 14.95 6.30 4.11
C GLY A 271 14.35 4.99 4.57
N GLU A 272 13.93 4.96 5.82
CA GLU A 272 13.34 3.77 6.43
C GLU A 272 12.13 4.16 7.27
N LEU A 273 11.04 3.43 7.07
CA LEU A 273 9.89 3.45 7.95
C LEU A 273 10.09 2.36 9.00
N VAL A 274 10.23 2.76 10.26
CA VAL A 274 10.54 1.85 11.37
C VAL A 274 9.26 1.50 12.11
N PHE A 275 8.98 0.20 12.24
CA PHE A 275 7.84 -0.32 13.01
C PHE A 275 8.28 -0.76 14.40
N PRO A 276 7.38 -0.76 15.39
CA PRO A 276 7.64 -1.39 16.69
C PRO A 276 7.94 -2.88 16.50
N ASP A 277 8.77 -3.43 17.36
CA ASP A 277 9.00 -4.88 17.50
C ASP A 277 8.65 -5.28 18.92
N LEU A 278 7.41 -5.70 19.12
CA LEU A 278 6.94 -6.10 20.43
C LEU A 278 7.31 -7.55 20.71
N SER A 279 7.93 -7.78 21.86
CA SER A 279 8.20 -9.12 22.36
C SER A 279 6.88 -9.86 22.68
N THR A 280 6.94 -11.20 22.70
CA THR A 280 5.78 -12.02 23.10
C THR A 280 5.25 -11.60 24.48
N LYS A 281 6.16 -11.25 25.40
CA LYS A 281 5.78 -10.79 26.73
C LYS A 281 5.04 -9.45 26.71
N GLU A 282 5.53 -8.46 25.96
CA GLU A 282 4.83 -7.17 25.82
C GLU A 282 3.46 -7.36 25.16
N TYR A 283 3.35 -8.31 24.24
CA TYR A 283 2.09 -8.72 23.64
C TYR A 283 1.14 -9.33 24.65
N GLU A 284 1.62 -10.24 25.46
CA GLU A 284 0.86 -10.89 26.53
C GLU A 284 0.46 -9.89 27.63
N ASP A 285 1.39 -9.06 28.07
CA ASP A 285 1.14 -8.03 29.09
C ASP A 285 0.07 -7.01 28.61
N PHE A 286 0.10 -6.64 27.33
CA PHE A 286 -0.92 -5.77 26.74
C PHE A 286 -2.29 -6.44 26.68
N LEU A 287 -2.33 -7.74 26.31
CA LEU A 287 -3.58 -8.53 26.26
C LEU A 287 -4.09 -8.88 27.66
N ILE A 288 -3.19 -9.14 28.62
CA ILE A 288 -3.54 -9.47 30.03
C ILE A 288 -4.06 -8.22 30.75
N GLY A 289 -3.59 -7.04 30.40
CA GLY A 289 -4.06 -5.76 30.95
C GLY A 289 -5.53 -5.46 30.63
N ASP A 290 -6.12 -6.19 29.65
CA ASP A 290 -7.53 -6.13 29.31
C ASP A 290 -8.14 -7.55 29.31
N GLU A 291 -8.57 -8.00 30.45
CA GLU A 291 -9.18 -9.32 30.66
C GLU A 291 -10.38 -9.55 29.71
N SER A 292 -11.12 -8.49 29.38
CA SER A 292 -12.25 -8.56 28.44
C SER A 292 -11.82 -8.87 27.02
N THR A 293 -10.72 -8.27 26.55
CA THR A 293 -10.13 -8.55 25.23
C THR A 293 -9.64 -10.00 25.14
N LYS A 294 -8.96 -10.50 26.16
CA LYS A 294 -8.50 -11.90 26.24
C LYS A 294 -9.68 -12.86 26.14
N LYS A 295 -10.69 -12.65 26.94
CA LYS A 295 -11.92 -13.47 26.93
C LYS A 295 -12.62 -13.40 25.57
N THR A 296 -12.66 -12.24 24.93
CA THR A 296 -13.22 -12.08 23.58
C THR A 296 -12.43 -12.85 22.53
N ILE A 297 -11.10 -12.87 22.59
CA ILE A 297 -10.24 -13.68 21.70
C ILE A 297 -10.55 -15.17 21.87
N GLU A 298 -10.67 -15.65 23.10
CA GLU A 298 -11.00 -17.05 23.40
C GLU A 298 -12.40 -17.39 22.88
N THR A 299 -13.38 -16.53 23.14
CA THR A 299 -14.75 -16.68 22.63
C THR A 299 -14.81 -16.77 21.11
N LEU A 300 -14.10 -15.88 20.40
CA LEU A 300 -14.00 -15.89 18.95
C LEU A 300 -13.27 -17.14 18.41
N ASN A 301 -12.25 -17.62 19.11
CA ASN A 301 -11.55 -18.85 18.74
C ASN A 301 -12.47 -20.07 18.89
N ASN A 302 -13.23 -20.14 19.98
CA ASN A 302 -14.20 -21.23 20.23
C ASN A 302 -15.33 -21.19 19.19
N PHE A 303 -15.85 -20.01 18.90
CA PHE A 303 -16.82 -19.81 17.82
C PHE A 303 -16.26 -20.24 16.46
N GLY A 304 -15.08 -19.75 16.11
CA GLY A 304 -14.42 -20.11 14.85
C GLY A 304 -14.19 -21.62 14.75
N GLN A 305 -13.71 -22.27 15.80
CA GLN A 305 -13.48 -23.73 15.83
C GLN A 305 -14.81 -24.51 15.62
N LYS A 306 -15.88 -24.07 16.25
CA LYS A 306 -17.21 -24.71 16.10
C LYS A 306 -17.73 -24.66 14.64
N TYR A 307 -17.33 -23.63 13.87
CA TYR A 307 -17.79 -23.41 12.50
C TYR A 307 -16.68 -23.58 11.44
N GLY A 308 -15.56 -24.22 11.82
CA GLY A 308 -14.49 -24.60 10.89
C GLY A 308 -13.51 -23.49 10.51
N VAL A 309 -13.39 -22.47 11.36
CA VAL A 309 -12.42 -21.36 11.20
C VAL A 309 -11.51 -21.32 12.42
N ASN A 310 -10.37 -21.98 12.35
CA ASN A 310 -9.43 -22.05 13.48
C ASN A 310 -8.70 -20.71 13.70
N GLY A 311 -8.57 -20.31 14.97
CA GLY A 311 -7.80 -19.14 15.38
C GLY A 311 -8.43 -17.81 14.99
N LEU A 312 -9.77 -17.75 14.85
CA LEU A 312 -10.50 -16.57 14.40
C LEU A 312 -10.17 -15.31 15.22
N GLY A 313 -10.16 -15.39 16.56
CA GLY A 313 -9.84 -14.26 17.42
C GLY A 313 -8.43 -13.71 17.27
N ARG A 314 -7.48 -14.54 16.80
CA ARG A 314 -6.11 -14.12 16.48
C ARG A 314 -5.96 -13.62 15.06
N GLN A 315 -6.92 -13.93 14.19
CA GLN A 315 -6.90 -13.51 12.78
C GLN A 315 -7.60 -12.15 12.59
N LEU A 316 -8.51 -11.79 13.49
CA LEU A 316 -9.18 -10.50 13.45
C LEU A 316 -8.21 -9.37 13.80
N PRO A 317 -8.40 -8.19 13.20
CA PRO A 317 -7.73 -6.97 13.64
C PRO A 317 -7.97 -6.73 15.13
N GLN A 318 -6.91 -6.40 15.85
CA GLN A 318 -6.97 -6.31 17.31
C GLN A 318 -7.87 -5.19 17.83
N ASP A 319 -7.97 -4.08 17.09
CA ASP A 319 -8.88 -2.98 17.35
C ASP A 319 -10.34 -3.43 17.29
N ILE A 320 -10.70 -4.25 16.29
CA ILE A 320 -12.02 -4.87 16.18
C ILE A 320 -12.28 -5.79 17.38
N VAL A 321 -11.31 -6.62 17.78
CA VAL A 321 -11.46 -7.49 18.96
C VAL A 321 -11.66 -6.67 20.21
N MET A 322 -10.95 -5.55 20.39
CA MET A 322 -11.11 -4.65 21.51
C MET A 322 -12.47 -3.93 21.53
N ASP A 323 -13.02 -3.59 20.36
CA ASP A 323 -14.33 -2.99 20.25
C ASP A 323 -15.44 -4.04 20.51
N LEU A 324 -15.27 -5.25 20.02
CA LEU A 324 -16.14 -6.38 20.35
C LEU A 324 -16.12 -6.71 21.86
N ALA A 325 -14.95 -6.62 22.49
CA ALA A 325 -14.78 -6.85 23.92
C ALA A 325 -15.56 -5.84 24.81
N LYS A 326 -15.86 -4.66 24.28
CA LYS A 326 -16.68 -3.63 24.93
C LYS A 326 -18.17 -3.73 24.63
N SER A 327 -18.56 -4.58 23.68
CA SER A 327 -19.93 -4.75 23.26
C SER A 327 -20.63 -5.79 24.15
N GLU A 328 -21.43 -5.35 25.12
CA GLU A 328 -22.24 -6.23 25.95
C GLU A 328 -23.17 -7.13 25.12
N LYS A 329 -23.70 -6.59 24.02
CA LYS A 329 -24.52 -7.35 23.09
C LYS A 329 -23.72 -8.48 22.43
N PHE A 330 -22.52 -8.20 21.92
CA PHE A 330 -21.67 -9.23 21.32
C PHE A 330 -21.38 -10.36 22.33
N ILE A 331 -21.00 -10.00 23.56
CA ILE A 331 -20.69 -10.99 24.61
C ILE A 331 -21.92 -11.84 24.90
N THR A 332 -23.10 -11.23 25.03
CA THR A 332 -24.35 -11.94 25.29
C THR A 332 -24.72 -12.88 24.16
N ASP A 333 -24.66 -12.40 22.92
CA ASP A 333 -25.01 -13.20 21.73
C ASP A 333 -24.05 -14.37 21.54
N MET A 334 -22.74 -14.15 21.76
CA MET A 334 -21.74 -15.21 21.63
C MET A 334 -21.89 -16.27 22.74
N ASN A 335 -22.20 -15.89 23.94
CA ASN A 335 -22.51 -16.83 25.05
C ASN A 335 -23.73 -17.67 24.72
N PHE A 336 -24.76 -17.07 24.13
CA PHE A 336 -25.96 -17.81 23.68
C PHE A 336 -25.63 -18.82 22.58
N ILE A 337 -24.85 -18.42 21.58
CA ILE A 337 -24.44 -19.25 20.42
C ILE A 337 -23.55 -20.43 20.85
N LEU A 338 -22.61 -20.19 21.74
CA LEU A 338 -21.66 -21.20 22.20
C LEU A 338 -22.28 -22.16 23.22
N GLY A 339 -23.31 -21.70 23.94
CA GLY A 339 -23.90 -22.42 25.05
C GLY A 339 -23.09 -22.29 26.34
N PRO A 340 -23.59 -22.80 27.46
CA PRO A 340 -22.87 -22.75 28.74
C PRO A 340 -21.51 -23.45 28.64
N GLU A 341 -20.47 -22.83 29.20
CA GLU A 341 -19.16 -23.46 29.36
C GLU A 341 -19.33 -24.79 30.10
N LYS A 342 -18.85 -25.88 29.49
CA LYS A 342 -18.87 -27.23 30.11
C LYS A 342 -17.70 -27.38 31.03
#